data_b21e6757b2c47540ced59f2305bbe664
#
_entry.id   b21e6757b2c47540ced59f2305bbe664
#
_cell.length_a   1.000
_cell.length_b   1.000
_cell.length_c   1.000
_cell.angle_alpha   90.00
_cell.angle_beta   90.00
_cell.angle_gamma   90.00
#
_symmetry.space_group_name_H-M   'P 1'
#
loop_
_entity.id
_entity.type
_entity.pdbx_description
1 polymer ?
#
loop_
_entity_poly.entity_id
_entity_poly.type
_entity_poly.pdbx_seq_one_letter_code
_entity_poly.pdbx_strand_id
1 'polypeptide(L)'
;MDVPTTYDEFIEMLTRFKNEIPECTAPYTAPGLKSTQALPEFYQGATADYVKVDGKWVDGMAQDNMLTALQNLHDAYTAGLIDQEAITNTTSSCRDEWYAGTVGCFPYWGGLWGETLTVRLKQNVPDAEVIALPPIEGATYLYSAPSVQVISSKLSDEQVASVYKYFIEYMHDGGEGQVLFQSGVEGVHWQQSGNNIDPLPTISKPAEAFRKAWITPWLALTPMTATDKNVEVSQEVTDSLAV
;
A
#
# COMPACT_ATOMS: atom_id res chain seq x y z
N MET A 1 -18.94 13.57 8.81
CA MET A 1 -19.43 12.33 8.16
C MET A 1 -18.91 11.18 8.99
N ASP A 2 -19.74 10.25 9.33
CA ASP A 2 -19.30 9.06 10.07
C ASP A 2 -18.46 8.17 9.13
N VAL A 3 -17.52 7.43 9.70
CA VAL A 3 -16.67 6.51 8.93
C VAL A 3 -17.51 5.29 8.52
N PRO A 4 -17.56 4.93 7.24
CA PRO A 4 -18.40 3.84 6.76
C PRO A 4 -17.92 2.47 7.27
N THR A 5 -18.86 1.60 7.56
CA THR A 5 -18.62 0.20 7.96
C THR A 5 -19.40 -0.79 7.09
N THR A 6 -20.41 -0.32 6.41
CA THR A 6 -21.23 -1.13 5.48
C THR A 6 -21.03 -0.65 4.03
N TYR A 7 -21.42 -1.49 3.07
CA TYR A 7 -21.35 -1.14 1.65
C TYR A 7 -22.21 0.09 1.32
N ASP A 8 -23.42 0.19 1.87
CA ASP A 8 -24.32 1.32 1.59
C ASP A 8 -23.72 2.64 2.12
N GLU A 9 -23.17 2.64 3.34
CA GLU A 9 -22.49 3.80 3.92
C GLU A 9 -21.24 4.19 3.10
N PHE A 10 -20.52 3.19 2.57
CA PHE A 10 -19.39 3.42 1.71
C PHE A 10 -19.79 4.10 0.39
N ILE A 11 -20.85 3.64 -0.26
CA ILE A 11 -21.41 4.27 -1.48
C ILE A 11 -21.93 5.68 -1.19
N GLU A 12 -22.54 5.90 -0.04
CA GLU A 12 -22.96 7.24 0.40
C GLU A 12 -21.74 8.16 0.56
N MET A 13 -20.67 7.69 1.20
CA MET A 13 -19.41 8.45 1.34
C MET A 13 -18.86 8.86 -0.03
N LEU A 14 -18.75 7.94 -0.97
CA LEU A 14 -18.25 8.25 -2.32
C LEU A 14 -19.16 9.22 -3.06
N THR A 15 -20.48 9.08 -2.88
CA THR A 15 -21.48 9.98 -3.47
C THR A 15 -21.32 11.41 -2.93
N ARG A 16 -21.03 11.55 -1.65
CA ARG A 16 -20.74 12.85 -1.04
C ARG A 16 -19.43 13.42 -1.53
N PHE A 17 -18.35 12.63 -1.66
CA PHE A 17 -17.10 13.10 -2.28
C PHE A 17 -17.38 13.69 -3.66
N LYS A 18 -18.14 13.00 -4.49
CA LYS A 18 -18.51 13.48 -5.83
C LYS A 18 -19.29 14.79 -5.84
N ASN A 19 -20.26 14.92 -4.93
CA ASN A 19 -21.24 16.01 -4.99
C ASN A 19 -20.83 17.22 -4.16
N GLU A 20 -20.07 17.04 -3.08
CA GLU A 20 -19.77 18.07 -2.10
C GLU A 20 -18.33 18.62 -2.23
N ILE A 21 -17.42 17.88 -2.92
CA ILE A 21 -16.02 18.27 -3.07
C ILE A 21 -15.68 18.49 -4.56
N PRO A 22 -15.70 19.72 -5.05
CA PRO A 22 -15.50 20.02 -6.47
C PRO A 22 -14.14 19.55 -7.01
N GLU A 23 -13.11 19.51 -6.16
CA GLU A 23 -11.76 19.06 -6.50
C GLU A 23 -11.67 17.52 -6.63
N CYS A 24 -12.61 16.79 -6.06
CA CYS A 24 -12.64 15.33 -6.12
C CYS A 24 -13.21 14.88 -7.48
N THR A 25 -12.34 14.63 -8.44
CA THR A 25 -12.71 14.16 -9.78
C THR A 25 -12.92 12.65 -9.84
N ALA A 26 -12.30 11.91 -8.92
CA ALA A 26 -12.43 10.47 -8.76
C ALA A 26 -12.72 10.13 -7.29
N PRO A 27 -13.99 9.94 -6.90
CA PRO A 27 -14.32 9.52 -5.53
C PRO A 27 -13.56 8.27 -5.08
N TYR A 28 -13.34 7.32 -6.01
CA TYR A 28 -12.54 6.12 -5.81
C TYR A 28 -11.68 5.84 -7.04
N THR A 29 -10.37 5.69 -6.88
CA THR A 29 -9.48 5.30 -7.97
C THR A 29 -8.94 3.89 -7.77
N ALA A 30 -8.70 3.16 -8.88
CA ALA A 30 -8.13 1.83 -8.87
C ALA A 30 -7.36 1.54 -10.17
N PRO A 31 -6.32 0.70 -10.12
CA PRO A 31 -5.56 0.27 -11.29
C PRO A 31 -6.27 -0.86 -12.04
N GLY A 32 -7.31 -0.55 -12.77
CA GLY A 32 -8.16 -1.49 -13.49
C GLY A 32 -9.40 -1.93 -12.70
N LEU A 33 -10.36 -2.53 -13.40
CA LEU A 33 -11.62 -2.99 -12.80
C LEU A 33 -11.64 -4.50 -12.47
N LYS A 34 -10.55 -5.22 -12.75
CA LYS A 34 -10.47 -6.68 -12.63
C LYS A 34 -9.89 -7.18 -11.30
N SER A 35 -9.29 -6.30 -10.53
CA SER A 35 -8.59 -6.68 -9.31
C SER A 35 -9.51 -6.62 -8.11
N THR A 36 -9.81 -7.76 -7.53
CA THR A 36 -10.51 -7.85 -6.23
C THR A 36 -9.71 -7.17 -5.11
N GLN A 37 -8.39 -7.07 -5.25
CA GLN A 37 -7.51 -6.39 -4.30
C GLN A 37 -7.57 -4.86 -4.41
N ALA A 38 -7.89 -4.35 -5.60
CA ALA A 38 -7.99 -2.91 -5.83
C ALA A 38 -9.42 -2.37 -5.66
N LEU A 39 -10.39 -3.24 -5.55
CA LEU A 39 -11.83 -2.92 -5.50
C LEU A 39 -12.58 -3.82 -4.49
N PRO A 40 -12.00 -4.11 -3.31
CA PRO A 40 -12.54 -5.13 -2.41
C PRO A 40 -13.97 -4.82 -1.96
N GLU A 41 -14.30 -3.55 -1.76
CA GLU A 41 -15.61 -3.10 -1.31
C GLU A 41 -16.72 -3.41 -2.35
N PHE A 42 -16.40 -3.26 -3.63
CA PHE A 42 -17.37 -3.53 -4.71
C PHE A 42 -17.53 -5.02 -4.99
N TYR A 43 -16.46 -5.80 -4.81
CA TYR A 43 -16.51 -7.25 -5.01
C TYR A 43 -17.25 -8.00 -3.90
N GLN A 44 -17.34 -7.46 -2.68
CA GLN A 44 -18.10 -8.05 -1.58
C GLN A 44 -17.81 -9.55 -1.41
N GLY A 45 -16.54 -9.90 -1.31
CA GLY A 45 -16.07 -11.28 -1.14
C GLY A 45 -16.12 -12.16 -2.40
N ALA A 46 -16.63 -11.65 -3.54
CA ALA A 46 -16.49 -12.36 -4.81
C ALA A 46 -15.02 -12.29 -5.29
N THR A 47 -14.58 -13.27 -6.05
CA THR A 47 -13.25 -13.29 -6.66
C THR A 47 -13.28 -13.92 -8.04
N ALA A 48 -12.42 -13.45 -8.92
CA ALA A 48 -12.21 -14.06 -10.23
C ALA A 48 -11.29 -15.29 -10.19
N ASP A 49 -10.65 -15.53 -9.04
CA ASP A 49 -9.76 -16.67 -8.83
C ASP A 49 -10.55 -17.94 -8.47
N TYR A 50 -9.84 -19.08 -8.40
CA TYR A 50 -10.44 -20.29 -7.89
C TYR A 50 -10.69 -20.21 -6.38
N VAL A 51 -11.89 -20.63 -5.96
CA VAL A 51 -12.29 -20.69 -4.55
C VAL A 51 -12.64 -22.10 -4.13
N LYS A 52 -12.51 -22.37 -2.84
CA LYS A 52 -12.84 -23.68 -2.29
C LYS A 52 -14.24 -23.66 -1.70
N VAL A 53 -15.17 -24.34 -2.36
CA VAL A 53 -16.56 -24.52 -1.91
C VAL A 53 -16.77 -26.00 -1.61
N ASP A 54 -17.22 -26.33 -0.41
CA ASP A 54 -17.44 -27.71 0.06
C ASP A 54 -16.25 -28.65 -0.20
N GLY A 55 -15.05 -28.14 0.00
CA GLY A 55 -13.81 -28.89 -0.18
C GLY A 55 -13.31 -29.06 -1.63
N LYS A 56 -14.04 -28.55 -2.62
CA LYS A 56 -13.68 -28.58 -4.05
C LYS A 56 -13.29 -27.19 -4.54
N TRP A 57 -12.28 -27.15 -5.40
CA TRP A 57 -11.90 -25.93 -6.11
C TRP A 57 -12.91 -25.68 -7.24
N VAL A 58 -13.50 -24.49 -7.26
CA VAL A 58 -14.44 -24.04 -8.27
C VAL A 58 -13.99 -22.71 -8.82
N ASP A 59 -14.41 -22.39 -10.03
CA ASP A 59 -14.17 -21.09 -10.66
C ASP A 59 -14.97 -19.99 -9.95
N GLY A 60 -14.30 -19.00 -9.40
CA GLY A 60 -14.93 -17.87 -8.72
C GLY A 60 -15.81 -17.02 -9.64
N MET A 61 -15.43 -16.91 -10.94
CA MET A 61 -16.25 -16.20 -11.92
C MET A 61 -17.63 -16.86 -12.16
N ALA A 62 -17.77 -18.15 -11.88
CA ALA A 62 -19.00 -18.90 -12.05
C ALA A 62 -19.87 -18.94 -10.77
N GLN A 63 -19.50 -18.22 -9.72
CA GLN A 63 -20.27 -18.18 -8.48
C GLN A 63 -21.34 -17.08 -8.51
N ASP A 64 -22.44 -17.31 -7.82
CA ASP A 64 -23.59 -16.39 -7.82
C ASP A 64 -23.25 -14.99 -7.29
N ASN A 65 -22.33 -14.89 -6.31
CA ASN A 65 -21.90 -13.61 -5.76
C ASN A 65 -21.13 -12.73 -6.77
N MET A 66 -20.57 -13.33 -7.81
CA MET A 66 -19.88 -12.58 -8.87
C MET A 66 -20.84 -11.71 -9.68
N LEU A 67 -22.07 -12.17 -9.90
CA LEU A 67 -23.08 -11.35 -10.59
C LEU A 67 -23.38 -10.07 -9.80
N THR A 68 -23.54 -10.19 -8.48
CA THR A 68 -23.74 -9.04 -7.59
C THR A 68 -22.53 -8.10 -7.62
N ALA A 69 -21.30 -8.64 -7.57
CA ALA A 69 -20.07 -7.85 -7.65
C ALA A 69 -19.97 -7.05 -8.96
N LEU A 70 -20.27 -7.69 -10.08
CA LEU A 70 -20.27 -7.02 -11.39
C LEU A 70 -21.35 -5.95 -11.47
N GLN A 71 -22.51 -6.16 -10.87
CA GLN A 71 -23.58 -5.15 -10.77
C GLN A 71 -23.11 -3.95 -9.93
N ASN A 72 -22.50 -4.20 -8.77
CA ASN A 72 -21.93 -3.14 -7.92
C ASN A 72 -20.93 -2.29 -8.68
N LEU A 73 -20.01 -2.93 -9.41
CA LEU A 73 -18.99 -2.25 -10.22
C LEU A 73 -19.62 -1.42 -11.34
N HIS A 74 -20.60 -2.02 -12.07
CA HIS A 74 -21.31 -1.35 -13.15
C HIS A 74 -22.03 -0.09 -12.64
N ASP A 75 -22.75 -0.23 -11.54
CA ASP A 75 -23.58 0.86 -10.98
C ASP A 75 -22.68 1.98 -10.45
N ALA A 76 -21.63 1.65 -9.70
CA ALA A 76 -20.67 2.62 -9.19
C ALA A 76 -19.91 3.34 -10.30
N TYR A 77 -19.47 2.61 -11.34
CA TYR A 77 -18.78 3.20 -12.49
C TYR A 77 -19.74 4.12 -13.29
N THR A 78 -20.95 3.66 -13.56
CA THR A 78 -21.97 4.45 -14.28
C THR A 78 -22.39 5.69 -13.49
N ALA A 79 -22.46 5.57 -12.17
CA ALA A 79 -22.71 6.70 -11.28
C ALA A 79 -21.52 7.66 -11.17
N GLY A 80 -20.38 7.35 -11.75
CA GLY A 80 -19.15 8.15 -11.66
C GLY A 80 -18.57 8.19 -10.25
N LEU A 81 -18.74 7.13 -9.48
CA LEU A 81 -18.12 6.95 -8.16
C LEU A 81 -16.77 6.29 -8.24
N ILE A 82 -16.52 5.53 -9.31
CA ILE A 82 -15.19 5.00 -9.67
C ILE A 82 -14.63 5.89 -10.77
N ASP A 83 -13.34 6.14 -10.69
CA ASP A 83 -12.56 6.84 -11.69
C ASP A 83 -12.86 6.32 -13.11
N GLN A 84 -13.22 7.23 -14.02
CA GLN A 84 -13.60 6.86 -15.38
C GLN A 84 -12.42 6.36 -16.21
N GLU A 85 -11.18 6.65 -15.78
CA GLU A 85 -9.96 6.15 -16.39
C GLU A 85 -9.45 4.85 -15.74
N ALA A 86 -10.17 4.31 -14.74
CA ALA A 86 -9.77 3.11 -13.99
C ALA A 86 -9.40 1.92 -14.90
N ILE A 87 -10.03 1.78 -16.08
CA ILE A 87 -9.73 0.69 -17.02
C ILE A 87 -8.29 0.76 -17.54
N THR A 88 -7.76 1.95 -17.73
CA THR A 88 -6.42 2.23 -18.26
C THR A 88 -5.42 2.61 -17.18
N ASN A 89 -5.88 2.88 -15.97
CA ASN A 89 -5.04 3.26 -14.87
C ASN A 89 -4.05 2.17 -14.48
N THR A 90 -2.90 2.64 -14.08
CA THR A 90 -1.85 1.85 -13.43
C THR A 90 -1.75 2.25 -11.96
N THR A 91 -1.10 1.43 -11.15
CA THR A 91 -0.80 1.79 -9.75
C THR A 91 -0.06 3.13 -9.63
N SER A 92 0.76 3.49 -10.63
CA SER A 92 1.47 4.76 -10.63
C SER A 92 0.54 5.94 -10.92
N SER A 93 -0.35 5.84 -11.93
CA SER A 93 -1.30 6.91 -12.22
C SER A 93 -2.27 7.17 -11.06
N CYS A 94 -2.80 6.12 -10.43
CA CYS A 94 -3.63 6.27 -9.23
C CYS A 94 -2.91 7.00 -8.09
N ARG A 95 -1.61 6.73 -7.90
CA ARG A 95 -0.81 7.46 -6.91
C ARG A 95 -0.62 8.93 -7.29
N ASP A 96 -0.40 9.22 -8.57
CA ASP A 96 -0.21 10.59 -9.03
C ASP A 96 -1.51 11.40 -8.86
N GLU A 97 -2.67 10.81 -9.12
CA GLU A 97 -3.99 11.39 -8.84
C GLU A 97 -4.22 11.62 -7.33
N TRP A 98 -3.86 10.64 -6.51
CA TRP A 98 -3.89 10.79 -5.05
C TRP A 98 -3.00 11.95 -4.59
N TYR A 99 -1.76 12.03 -5.07
CA TYR A 99 -0.84 13.11 -4.70
C TYR A 99 -1.33 14.49 -5.16
N ALA A 100 -2.10 14.54 -6.25
CA ALA A 100 -2.73 15.77 -6.71
C ALA A 100 -3.93 16.20 -5.84
N GLY A 101 -4.43 15.33 -4.96
CA GLY A 101 -5.59 15.61 -4.10
C GLY A 101 -6.93 15.55 -4.83
N THR A 102 -6.99 14.84 -5.95
CA THR A 102 -8.21 14.73 -6.77
C THR A 102 -9.01 13.45 -6.51
N VAL A 103 -8.52 12.60 -5.61
CA VAL A 103 -9.10 11.31 -5.26
C VAL A 103 -9.63 11.32 -3.83
N GLY A 104 -10.84 10.80 -3.64
CA GLY A 104 -11.47 10.67 -2.33
C GLY A 104 -11.05 9.42 -1.56
N CYS A 105 -10.92 8.29 -2.24
CA CYS A 105 -10.56 7.00 -1.65
C CYS A 105 -9.62 6.21 -2.56
N PHE A 106 -8.59 5.61 -1.97
CA PHE A 106 -7.60 4.81 -2.68
C PHE A 106 -7.19 3.59 -1.85
N PRO A 107 -7.56 2.38 -2.25
CA PRO A 107 -7.13 1.16 -1.57
C PRO A 107 -5.66 0.92 -1.89
N TYR A 108 -4.84 0.86 -0.87
CA TYR A 108 -3.42 0.67 -1.04
C TYR A 108 -2.82 -0.11 0.14
N TRP A 109 -1.53 -0.41 0.03
CA TRP A 109 -0.79 -1.06 1.10
C TRP A 109 -0.74 -0.15 2.34
N GLY A 110 -1.01 -0.72 3.51
CA GLY A 110 -0.85 -0.03 4.79
C GLY A 110 0.64 0.19 5.17
N GLY A 111 0.87 0.61 6.41
CA GLY A 111 2.20 0.84 6.95
C GLY A 111 2.95 1.97 6.21
N LEU A 112 4.19 1.72 5.83
CA LEU A 112 5.05 2.74 5.19
C LEU A 112 4.47 3.35 3.90
N TRP A 113 3.59 2.64 3.21
CA TRP A 113 2.89 3.21 2.06
C TRP A 113 1.84 4.23 2.48
N GLY A 114 1.12 4.00 3.59
CA GLY A 114 0.23 4.99 4.18
C GLY A 114 0.97 6.29 4.47
N GLU A 115 2.15 6.22 5.11
CA GLU A 115 3.02 7.37 5.34
C GLU A 115 3.43 8.07 4.04
N THR A 116 3.90 7.31 3.06
CA THR A 116 4.34 7.86 1.77
C THR A 116 3.20 8.58 1.05
N LEU A 117 2.00 8.00 1.06
CA LEU A 117 0.82 8.59 0.44
C LEU A 117 0.40 9.88 1.16
N THR A 118 0.42 9.87 2.49
CA THR A 118 0.07 11.04 3.31
C THR A 118 1.06 12.19 3.13
N VAL A 119 2.36 11.92 3.24
CA VAL A 119 3.40 12.95 3.10
C VAL A 119 3.36 13.58 1.71
N ARG A 120 3.19 12.79 0.66
CA ARG A 120 3.16 13.30 -0.70
C ARG A 120 1.88 14.07 -1.03
N LEU A 121 0.74 13.63 -0.50
CA LEU A 121 -0.51 14.39 -0.62
C LEU A 121 -0.38 15.76 0.05
N LYS A 122 0.12 15.81 1.29
CA LYS A 122 0.30 17.06 2.05
C LYS A 122 1.32 18.03 1.42
N GLN A 123 2.21 17.57 0.55
CA GLN A 123 3.08 18.47 -0.23
C GLN A 123 2.29 19.33 -1.23
N ASN A 124 1.20 18.82 -1.77
CA ASN A 124 0.35 19.50 -2.74
C ASN A 124 -0.92 20.10 -2.09
N VAL A 125 -1.44 19.42 -1.08
CA VAL A 125 -2.64 19.82 -0.32
C VAL A 125 -2.29 19.84 1.17
N PRO A 126 -1.68 20.90 1.70
CA PRO A 126 -1.13 20.95 3.06
C PRO A 126 -2.15 20.68 4.17
N ASP A 127 -3.40 21.05 3.96
CA ASP A 127 -4.48 20.89 4.92
C ASP A 127 -5.24 19.56 4.77
N ALA A 128 -4.76 18.66 3.90
CA ALA A 128 -5.39 17.35 3.73
C ALA A 128 -5.26 16.50 5.00
N GLU A 129 -6.35 15.87 5.38
CA GLU A 129 -6.39 14.84 6.41
C GLU A 129 -6.60 13.47 5.77
N VAL A 130 -5.78 12.50 6.14
CA VAL A 130 -5.88 11.12 5.65
C VAL A 130 -6.29 10.25 6.81
N ILE A 131 -7.32 9.45 6.61
CA ILE A 131 -7.78 8.46 7.59
C ILE A 131 -7.75 7.06 6.98
N ALA A 132 -7.40 6.06 7.76
CA ALA A 132 -7.62 4.67 7.39
C ALA A 132 -9.09 4.32 7.58
N LEU A 133 -9.72 3.75 6.54
CA LEU A 133 -11.07 3.23 6.67
C LEU A 133 -11.04 1.86 7.34
N PRO A 134 -11.98 1.56 8.25
CA PRO A 134 -12.15 0.20 8.75
C PRO A 134 -12.59 -0.73 7.61
N PRO A 135 -12.43 -2.05 7.76
CA PRO A 135 -12.95 -3.00 6.81
C PRO A 135 -14.45 -2.82 6.61
N ILE A 136 -14.86 -2.73 5.36
CA ILE A 136 -16.29 -2.68 4.99
C ILE A 136 -16.86 -4.08 5.10
N GLU A 137 -18.02 -4.22 5.74
CA GLU A 137 -18.70 -5.51 5.91
C GLU A 137 -18.89 -6.21 4.56
N GLY A 138 -18.57 -7.50 4.49
CA GLY A 138 -18.66 -8.32 3.30
C GLY A 138 -17.46 -8.22 2.34
N ALA A 139 -16.64 -7.19 2.42
CA ALA A 139 -15.44 -7.06 1.61
C ALA A 139 -14.33 -8.02 2.09
N THR A 140 -13.49 -8.46 1.17
CA THR A 140 -12.31 -9.28 1.47
C THR A 140 -11.05 -8.51 1.13
N TYR A 141 -10.27 -8.19 2.14
CA TYR A 141 -9.01 -7.48 1.97
C TYR A 141 -7.84 -8.46 1.87
N LEU A 142 -6.84 -8.10 1.06
CA LEU A 142 -5.65 -8.91 0.89
C LEU A 142 -4.78 -8.82 2.14
N TYR A 143 -4.51 -9.96 2.74
CA TYR A 143 -3.40 -10.14 3.64
C TYR A 143 -2.24 -10.78 2.89
N SER A 144 -1.22 -10.02 2.57
CA SER A 144 -0.02 -10.56 1.93
C SER A 144 0.87 -11.21 2.99
N ALA A 145 1.24 -12.48 2.75
CA ALA A 145 2.30 -13.07 3.52
C ALA A 145 3.57 -12.22 3.37
N PRO A 146 4.31 -11.96 4.46
CA PRO A 146 5.52 -11.17 4.38
C PRO A 146 6.52 -11.84 3.43
N SER A 147 7.27 -11.03 2.69
CA SER A 147 8.38 -11.53 1.90
C SER A 147 9.44 -12.13 2.82
N VAL A 148 10.07 -13.19 2.36
CA VAL A 148 11.09 -13.90 3.12
C VAL A 148 12.40 -13.94 2.36
N GLN A 149 13.49 -13.91 3.09
CA GLN A 149 14.82 -14.17 2.55
C GLN A 149 15.10 -15.66 2.65
N VAL A 150 15.56 -16.25 1.57
CA VAL A 150 15.90 -17.67 1.53
C VAL A 150 17.37 -17.85 1.20
N ILE A 151 17.99 -18.81 1.86
CA ILE A 151 19.37 -19.23 1.60
C ILE A 151 19.31 -20.55 0.82
N SER A 152 20.13 -20.67 -0.23
CA SER A 152 20.14 -21.88 -1.06
C SER A 152 20.54 -23.11 -0.26
N SER A 153 19.76 -24.17 -0.36
CA SER A 153 20.06 -25.48 0.23
C SER A 153 21.29 -26.19 -0.39
N LYS A 154 21.89 -25.61 -1.44
CA LYS A 154 23.10 -26.13 -2.07
C LYS A 154 24.38 -25.62 -1.45
N LEU A 155 24.29 -24.67 -0.53
CA LEU A 155 25.46 -24.15 0.21
C LEU A 155 25.85 -25.12 1.31
N SER A 156 27.14 -25.13 1.68
CA SER A 156 27.60 -25.82 2.88
C SER A 156 27.13 -25.11 4.14
N ASP A 157 27.10 -25.80 5.27
CA ASP A 157 26.70 -25.23 6.57
C ASP A 157 27.56 -24.01 6.95
N GLU A 158 28.85 -24.03 6.63
CA GLU A 158 29.76 -22.90 6.87
C GLU A 158 29.39 -21.69 6.00
N GLN A 159 29.03 -21.91 4.73
CA GLN A 159 28.58 -20.84 3.83
C GLN A 159 27.22 -20.29 4.29
N VAL A 160 26.28 -21.15 4.70
CA VAL A 160 24.99 -20.72 5.27
C VAL A 160 25.20 -19.85 6.51
N ALA A 161 26.05 -20.30 7.45
CA ALA A 161 26.36 -19.56 8.67
C ALA A 161 27.02 -18.19 8.36
N SER A 162 27.89 -18.14 7.36
CA SER A 162 28.54 -16.91 6.93
C SER A 162 27.54 -15.92 6.29
N VAL A 163 26.67 -16.40 5.39
CA VAL A 163 25.63 -15.56 4.78
C VAL A 163 24.65 -15.06 5.85
N TYR A 164 24.23 -15.93 6.75
CA TYR A 164 23.33 -15.52 7.82
C TYR A 164 23.96 -14.43 8.69
N LYS A 165 25.17 -14.68 9.24
CA LYS A 165 25.82 -13.78 10.18
C LYS A 165 26.23 -12.43 9.56
N TYR A 166 26.85 -12.45 8.39
CA TYR A 166 27.47 -11.25 7.81
C TYR A 166 26.57 -10.50 6.83
N PHE A 167 25.42 -11.09 6.46
CA PHE A 167 24.48 -10.44 5.57
C PHE A 167 23.11 -10.30 6.21
N ILE A 168 22.44 -11.41 6.57
CA ILE A 168 21.05 -11.35 7.06
C ILE A 168 20.98 -10.70 8.44
N GLU A 169 21.77 -11.20 9.40
CA GLU A 169 21.78 -10.69 10.78
C GLU A 169 22.24 -9.22 10.81
N TYR A 170 23.29 -8.89 10.06
CA TYR A 170 23.80 -7.52 9.97
C TYR A 170 22.80 -6.54 9.34
N MET A 171 22.05 -6.96 8.34
CA MET A 171 21.01 -6.17 7.69
C MET A 171 19.79 -5.90 8.60
N HIS A 172 19.61 -6.73 9.63
CA HIS A 172 18.50 -6.66 10.59
C HIS A 172 18.96 -6.41 12.04
N ASP A 173 20.15 -5.84 12.23
CA ASP A 173 20.73 -5.67 13.56
C ASP A 173 20.10 -4.55 14.40
N GLY A 174 19.17 -3.77 13.83
CA GLY A 174 18.59 -2.60 14.48
C GLY A 174 19.59 -1.46 14.70
N GLY A 175 20.76 -1.52 14.06
CA GLY A 175 21.87 -0.61 14.24
C GLY A 175 22.52 -0.14 12.92
N GLU A 176 23.85 -0.09 12.91
CA GLU A 176 24.60 0.44 11.78
C GLU A 176 24.38 -0.36 10.49
N GLY A 177 24.29 -1.69 10.58
CA GLY A 177 24.07 -2.55 9.43
C GLY A 177 22.71 -2.29 8.79
N GLN A 178 21.67 -2.23 9.59
CA GLN A 178 20.34 -1.91 9.11
C GLN A 178 20.30 -0.52 8.49
N VAL A 179 20.85 0.52 9.13
CA VAL A 179 20.90 1.87 8.58
C VAL A 179 21.68 1.91 7.27
N LEU A 180 22.81 1.22 7.19
CA LEU A 180 23.61 1.15 5.97
C LEU A 180 22.81 0.56 4.80
N PHE A 181 22.11 -0.55 5.04
CA PHE A 181 21.25 -1.17 4.02
C PHE A 181 20.05 -0.30 3.65
N GLN A 182 19.43 0.32 4.63
CA GLN A 182 18.23 1.13 4.45
C GLN A 182 18.53 2.48 3.81
N SER A 183 19.47 3.20 4.34
CA SER A 183 19.68 4.61 4.02
C SER A 183 21.03 4.87 3.35
N GLY A 184 21.94 3.92 3.44
CA GLY A 184 23.30 4.06 2.92
C GLY A 184 24.20 4.79 3.90
N VAL A 185 25.19 5.51 3.37
CA VAL A 185 26.25 6.16 4.14
C VAL A 185 25.86 7.58 4.53
N GLU A 186 25.99 7.90 5.82
CA GLU A 186 25.78 9.25 6.33
C GLU A 186 26.75 10.26 5.69
N GLY A 187 26.24 11.45 5.42
CA GLY A 187 26.99 12.52 4.73
C GLY A 187 27.15 12.32 3.21
N VAL A 188 26.80 11.13 2.70
CA VAL A 188 26.82 10.81 1.26
C VAL A 188 25.40 10.63 0.72
N HIS A 189 24.60 9.82 1.40
CA HIS A 189 23.26 9.46 0.97
C HIS A 189 22.18 10.09 1.84
N TRP A 190 22.48 10.39 3.07
CA TRP A 190 21.57 10.96 4.05
C TRP A 190 22.32 11.78 5.10
N GLN A 191 21.58 12.55 5.87
CA GLN A 191 22.08 13.26 7.06
C GLN A 191 21.08 13.10 8.20
N GLN A 192 21.60 13.12 9.44
CA GLN A 192 20.76 13.10 10.63
C GLN A 192 20.07 14.47 10.82
N SER A 193 18.76 14.43 11.05
CA SER A 193 17.96 15.61 11.38
C SER A 193 17.06 15.26 12.58
N GLY A 194 17.49 15.61 13.79
CA GLY A 194 16.84 15.15 15.01
C GLY A 194 16.84 13.63 15.09
N ASN A 195 15.65 13.02 15.15
CA ASN A 195 15.48 11.55 15.12
C ASN A 195 15.27 11.00 13.70
N ASN A 196 15.24 11.85 12.67
CA ASN A 196 14.96 11.47 11.30
C ASN A 196 16.22 11.33 10.46
N ILE A 197 16.13 10.47 9.45
CA ILE A 197 17.13 10.33 8.39
C ILE A 197 16.63 11.09 7.16
N ASP A 198 17.22 12.26 6.90
CA ASP A 198 16.88 13.07 5.71
C ASP A 198 17.74 12.65 4.52
N PRO A 199 17.11 12.22 3.39
CA PRO A 199 17.85 11.90 2.18
C PRO A 199 18.57 13.13 1.61
N LEU A 200 19.83 12.98 1.24
CA LEU A 200 20.56 14.03 0.54
C LEU A 200 20.16 14.10 -0.94
N PRO A 201 20.20 15.29 -1.58
CA PRO A 201 19.85 15.47 -2.99
C PRO A 201 20.63 14.58 -3.97
N THR A 202 21.82 14.15 -3.60
CA THR A 202 22.68 13.26 -4.38
C THR A 202 22.00 11.94 -4.73
N ILE A 203 21.09 11.41 -3.87
CA ILE A 203 20.39 10.16 -4.16
C ILE A 203 19.36 10.28 -5.27
N SER A 204 19.04 11.48 -5.73
CA SER A 204 18.16 11.71 -6.88
C SER A 204 18.85 11.51 -8.23
N LYS A 205 20.20 11.40 -8.26
CA LYS A 205 20.96 11.14 -9.48
C LYS A 205 20.80 9.69 -9.95
N PRO A 206 20.75 9.42 -11.28
CA PRO A 206 20.55 8.06 -11.79
C PRO A 206 21.55 7.02 -11.26
N ALA A 207 22.82 7.37 -11.09
CA ALA A 207 23.85 6.47 -10.55
C ALA A 207 23.61 6.09 -9.08
N GLU A 208 22.92 6.92 -8.33
CA GLU A 208 22.60 6.73 -6.93
C GLU A 208 21.19 6.16 -6.74
N ALA A 209 20.32 6.28 -7.74
CA ALA A 209 19.02 5.62 -7.81
C ALA A 209 19.14 4.08 -7.77
N PHE A 210 20.31 3.53 -8.13
CA PHE A 210 20.63 2.12 -7.98
C PHE A 210 20.42 1.63 -6.54
N ARG A 211 20.89 2.36 -5.56
CA ARG A 211 20.67 2.03 -4.15
C ARG A 211 19.17 1.99 -3.81
N LYS A 212 18.43 3.01 -4.20
CA LYS A 212 17.00 3.09 -3.94
C LYS A 212 16.22 1.94 -4.59
N ALA A 213 16.59 1.54 -5.79
CA ALA A 213 15.94 0.44 -6.49
C ALA A 213 16.19 -0.92 -5.83
N TRP A 214 17.36 -1.11 -5.21
CA TRP A 214 17.75 -2.39 -4.60
C TRP A 214 17.37 -2.50 -3.12
N ILE A 215 17.49 -1.42 -2.37
CA ILE A 215 17.34 -1.44 -0.91
C ILE A 215 15.90 -1.12 -0.51
N THR A 216 15.23 -0.18 -1.18
CA THR A 216 13.86 0.19 -0.84
C THR A 216 12.85 -0.98 -0.86
N PRO A 217 12.89 -1.93 -1.81
CA PRO A 217 12.03 -3.11 -1.74
C PRO A 217 12.26 -3.98 -0.51
N TRP A 218 13.50 -4.08 -0.06
CA TRP A 218 13.85 -4.86 1.13
C TRP A 218 13.35 -4.20 2.43
N LEU A 219 13.31 -2.89 2.44
CA LEU A 219 12.86 -2.07 3.56
C LEU A 219 11.36 -2.10 3.79
N ALA A 220 10.61 -2.05 2.72
CA ALA A 220 9.15 -2.19 2.79
C ALA A 220 8.72 -3.53 3.37
N LEU A 221 9.65 -4.48 3.49
CA LEU A 221 9.44 -5.85 3.95
C LEU A 221 9.99 -6.12 5.35
N THR A 222 10.80 -5.22 5.88
CA THR A 222 11.33 -5.35 7.23
C THR A 222 10.40 -4.57 8.15
N PRO A 223 9.68 -5.22 9.06
CA PRO A 223 8.94 -4.50 10.08
C PRO A 223 9.94 -3.63 10.84
N MET A 224 9.68 -2.35 10.85
CA MET A 224 10.43 -1.44 11.68
C MET A 224 10.11 -1.79 13.11
N THR A 225 11.12 -2.22 13.84
CA THR A 225 10.94 -2.52 15.25
C THR A 225 10.81 -1.21 16.03
N ALA A 226 10.14 -1.24 17.17
CA ALA A 226 10.02 -0.08 18.08
C ALA A 226 11.37 0.45 18.59
N THR A 227 12.47 -0.23 18.25
CA THR A 227 13.85 0.17 18.53
C THR A 227 14.52 0.89 17.36
N ASP A 228 13.88 0.94 16.18
CA ASP A 228 14.37 1.75 15.07
C ASP A 228 14.24 3.23 15.42
N LYS A 229 15.30 3.78 15.96
CA LYS A 229 15.40 5.17 16.40
C LYS A 229 15.21 6.21 15.30
N ASN A 230 14.99 5.76 14.08
CA ASN A 230 15.14 6.56 12.88
C ASN A 230 13.86 6.79 12.09
N VAL A 231 12.70 6.34 12.60
CA VAL A 231 11.43 6.59 11.94
C VAL A 231 10.35 6.85 12.99
N GLU A 232 9.94 8.09 13.09
CA GLU A 232 8.64 8.39 13.68
C GLU A 232 7.59 7.89 12.71
N VAL A 233 6.92 6.81 13.09
CA VAL A 233 5.76 6.29 12.37
C VAL A 233 4.60 7.22 12.69
N SER A 234 3.98 7.80 11.67
CA SER A 234 2.84 8.69 11.87
C SER A 234 1.64 7.94 12.49
N GLN A 235 0.72 8.68 13.09
CA GLN A 235 -0.49 8.08 13.67
C GLN A 235 -1.32 7.39 12.59
N GLU A 236 -1.39 7.94 11.38
CA GLU A 236 -2.09 7.37 10.24
C GLU A 236 -1.54 5.98 9.85
N VAL A 237 -0.22 5.80 9.94
CA VAL A 237 0.41 4.48 9.71
C VAL A 237 0.03 3.51 10.83
N THR A 238 0.09 3.97 12.08
CA THR A 238 -0.28 3.16 13.25
C THR A 238 -1.74 2.72 13.15
N ASP A 239 -2.62 3.62 12.79
CA ASP A 239 -4.05 3.36 12.63
C ASP A 239 -4.30 2.37 11.47
N SER A 240 -3.59 2.51 10.35
CA SER A 240 -3.71 1.60 9.20
C SER A 240 -3.24 0.17 9.48
N LEU A 241 -2.43 -0.03 10.51
CA LEU A 241 -1.96 -1.35 10.95
C LEU A 241 -2.85 -1.96 12.05
N ALA A 242 -3.71 -1.16 12.65
CA ALA A 242 -4.61 -1.59 13.73
C ALA A 242 -5.96 -2.08 13.22
N VAL A 243 -6.25 -1.94 11.93
CA VAL A 243 -7.51 -2.29 11.26
C VAL A 243 -7.58 -3.77 10.88
#